data_def2e195af60f87511be6e76b1eaadda
#
_entry.id   def2e195af60f87511be6e76b1eaadda
#
_cell.length_a   1.000
_cell.length_b   1.000
_cell.length_c   1.000
_cell.angle_alpha   90.00
_cell.angle_beta   90.00
_cell.angle_gamma   90.00
#
_symmetry.space_group_name_H-M   'P 1'
#
loop_
_entity.id
_entity.type
_entity.pdbx_description
1 polymer ?
#
loop_
_entity_poly.entity_id
_entity_poly.type
_entity_poly.pdbx_seq_one_letter_code
_entity_poly.pdbx_strand_id
1 'polypeptide(L)'
;MDWNRLLSRARPGLSRQHPDSEARTDFQRDFDRIVFSSAFRRLQDKTQVFPLSQSDYVRTRLTHSLEVSSVGRSLGAMVGDSVIRRHGLKGVYPQDFGAVVAAACLAHDIGNPPFGHAGEDAIRLWFTASATGRAVLERLTKAQRQDFLRFEGNAQGFRIITRLQSPDNRGGMQLTCATLGIFTKYPRGSTLPGAPPSGIAFKKFGFYQDDLDLFAEVAGQLGLEPVAPGAWSRHPLAYLVEAADDICYRIIDVEDAFRLQ
;
A
#
# COMPACT_ATOMS: atom_id res chain seq x y z
N MET A 1 11.79 -19.05 -1.23
CA MET A 1 11.55 -17.68 -0.73
C MET A 1 12.81 -17.21 -0.02
N ASP A 2 13.38 -16.09 -0.43
CA ASP A 2 14.65 -15.56 0.11
C ASP A 2 14.38 -14.26 0.88
N TRP A 3 14.55 -14.30 2.21
CA TRP A 3 14.31 -13.16 3.08
C TRP A 3 15.29 -12.00 2.87
N ASN A 4 16.51 -12.26 2.39
CA ASN A 4 17.45 -11.18 2.06
C ASN A 4 16.94 -10.36 0.87
N ARG A 5 16.29 -11.01 -0.10
CA ARG A 5 15.63 -10.33 -1.22
C ARG A 5 14.33 -9.64 -0.77
N LEU A 6 13.49 -10.32 0.00
CA LEU A 6 12.23 -9.76 0.50
C LEU A 6 12.41 -8.50 1.33
N LEU A 7 13.53 -8.34 2.03
CA LEU A 7 13.91 -7.14 2.78
C LEU A 7 14.81 -6.21 1.98
N SER A 8 14.70 -6.20 0.64
CA SER A 8 15.51 -5.35 -0.23
C SER A 8 15.34 -3.87 0.10
N ARG A 9 16.46 -3.21 0.36
CA ARG A 9 16.57 -1.75 0.59
C ARG A 9 16.70 -0.96 -0.72
N ALA A 10 16.75 -1.64 -1.88
CA ALA A 10 16.77 -0.99 -3.18
C ALA A 10 15.53 -0.08 -3.35
N ARG A 11 15.73 1.06 -4.02
CA ARG A 11 14.70 2.07 -4.26
C ARG A 11 14.52 2.26 -5.76
N PRO A 12 13.31 2.10 -6.31
CA PRO A 12 13.07 2.37 -7.72
C PRO A 12 13.53 3.79 -8.10
N GLY A 13 14.31 3.88 -9.18
CA GLY A 13 14.82 5.16 -9.67
C GLY A 13 16.10 5.68 -8.99
N LEU A 14 16.63 5.01 -7.97
CA LEU A 14 17.89 5.35 -7.35
C LEU A 14 18.97 4.30 -7.63
N SER A 15 20.13 4.77 -8.11
CA SER A 15 21.29 3.90 -8.34
C SER A 15 22.19 3.72 -7.11
N ARG A 16 22.02 4.56 -6.06
CA ARG A 16 22.83 4.50 -4.84
C ARG A 16 21.98 4.12 -3.64
N GLN A 17 22.45 3.15 -2.88
CA GLN A 17 21.98 2.88 -1.52
C GLN A 17 22.67 3.87 -0.55
N HIS A 18 21.98 4.23 0.53
CA HIS A 18 22.61 4.98 1.61
C HIS A 18 23.66 4.12 2.32
N PRO A 19 24.77 4.73 2.81
CA PRO A 19 25.76 3.98 3.59
C PRO A 19 25.13 3.37 4.84
N ASP A 20 25.55 2.15 5.20
CA ASP A 20 25.07 1.44 6.40
C ASP A 20 25.51 2.10 7.73
N SER A 21 26.28 3.19 7.68
CA SER A 21 26.84 3.90 8.84
C SER A 21 25.88 4.88 9.51
N GLU A 22 24.64 5.00 9.04
CA GLU A 22 23.71 5.97 9.61
C GLU A 22 22.85 5.33 10.70
N ALA A 23 22.58 6.15 11.76
CA ALA A 23 21.78 5.74 12.91
C ALA A 23 20.33 5.32 12.58
N ARG A 24 19.83 5.70 11.39
CA ARG A 24 18.49 5.36 10.90
C ARG A 24 18.54 4.33 9.78
N THR A 25 17.72 3.29 9.89
CA THR A 25 17.55 2.30 8.83
C THR A 25 16.78 2.87 7.62
N ASP A 26 16.94 2.24 6.45
CA ASP A 26 16.17 2.63 5.26
C ASP A 26 14.66 2.53 5.46
N PHE A 27 14.20 1.58 6.27
CA PHE A 27 12.77 1.40 6.57
C PHE A 27 12.22 2.50 7.49
N GLN A 28 13.04 3.00 8.44
CA GLN A 28 12.69 4.17 9.23
C GLN A 28 12.61 5.43 8.37
N ARG A 29 13.51 5.57 7.37
CA ARG A 29 13.43 6.65 6.40
C ARG A 29 12.18 6.58 5.54
N ASP A 30 11.73 5.37 5.18
CA ASP A 30 10.46 5.21 4.46
C ASP A 30 9.28 5.68 5.31
N PHE A 31 9.26 5.32 6.58
CA PHE A 31 8.26 5.80 7.53
C PHE A 31 8.23 7.34 7.58
N ASP A 32 9.40 7.97 7.75
CA ASP A 32 9.53 9.43 7.80
C ASP A 32 9.03 10.07 6.50
N ARG A 33 9.40 9.54 5.32
CA ARG A 33 8.96 10.05 4.02
C ARG A 33 7.45 10.02 3.88
N ILE A 34 6.79 8.97 4.39
CA ILE A 34 5.34 8.86 4.37
C ILE A 34 4.71 9.90 5.30
N VAL A 35 5.15 9.97 6.56
CA VAL A 35 4.63 10.92 7.56
C VAL A 35 4.70 12.37 7.07
N PHE A 36 5.82 12.76 6.46
CA PHE A 36 6.02 14.13 5.99
C PHE A 36 5.38 14.42 4.62
N SER A 37 4.77 13.42 3.97
CA SER A 37 4.11 13.61 2.69
C SER A 37 2.79 14.36 2.81
N SER A 38 2.45 15.15 1.77
CA SER A 38 1.15 15.79 1.69
C SER A 38 0.03 14.77 1.52
N ALA A 39 0.30 13.64 0.84
CA ALA A 39 -0.66 12.57 0.63
C ALA A 39 -1.11 11.94 1.97
N PHE A 40 -0.18 11.68 2.89
CA PHE A 40 -0.50 11.18 4.23
C PHE A 40 -1.29 12.22 5.04
N ARG A 41 -0.85 13.49 5.02
CA ARG A 41 -1.54 14.58 5.73
C ARG A 41 -3.00 14.75 5.30
N ARG A 42 -3.32 14.51 4.03
CA ARG A 42 -4.70 14.60 3.50
C ARG A 42 -5.64 13.53 4.05
N LEU A 43 -5.12 12.49 4.71
CA LEU A 43 -5.95 11.51 5.40
C LEU A 43 -6.69 12.11 6.60
N GLN A 44 -6.25 13.28 7.11
CA GLN A 44 -6.92 13.99 8.21
C GLN A 44 -8.37 14.34 7.86
N ASP A 45 -8.64 14.71 6.61
CA ASP A 45 -9.97 15.14 6.16
C ASP A 45 -10.79 14.02 5.51
N LYS A 46 -10.32 12.78 5.64
CA LYS A 46 -11.04 11.58 5.17
C LYS A 46 -11.57 10.80 6.35
N THR A 47 -12.88 10.56 6.38
CA THR A 47 -13.53 9.80 7.46
C THR A 47 -13.11 8.32 7.40
N GLN A 48 -13.01 7.69 8.56
CA GLN A 48 -12.85 6.24 8.65
C GLN A 48 -14.20 5.54 8.48
N VAL A 49 -15.15 5.78 9.36
CA VAL A 49 -16.48 5.15 9.34
C VAL A 49 -17.58 6.18 9.38
N PHE A 50 -17.56 7.12 10.32
CA PHE A 50 -18.65 8.08 10.54
C PHE A 50 -18.37 9.40 9.83
N PRO A 51 -19.05 9.69 8.70
CA PRO A 51 -18.82 10.91 7.95
C PRO A 51 -19.48 12.11 8.66
N LEU A 52 -18.88 13.28 8.47
CA LEU A 52 -19.44 14.56 8.89
C LEU A 52 -19.67 14.68 10.43
N SER A 53 -18.97 13.87 11.22
CA SER A 53 -19.02 14.01 12.67
C SER A 53 -18.44 15.36 13.10
N GLN A 54 -19.12 16.03 14.03
CA GLN A 54 -18.62 17.25 14.68
C GLN A 54 -17.70 16.95 15.86
N SER A 55 -17.62 15.70 16.29
CA SER A 55 -16.76 15.26 17.38
C SER A 55 -15.33 15.04 16.88
N ASP A 56 -14.37 15.68 17.50
CA ASP A 56 -12.94 15.47 17.28
C ASP A 56 -12.43 14.12 17.81
N TYR A 57 -13.28 13.41 18.54
CA TYR A 57 -13.02 12.07 19.04
C TYR A 57 -13.15 10.98 17.97
N VAL A 58 -13.94 11.24 16.93
CA VAL A 58 -14.17 10.28 15.85
C VAL A 58 -12.93 10.20 14.96
N ARG A 59 -12.51 8.97 14.69
CA ARG A 59 -11.27 8.73 13.97
C ARG A 59 -11.36 9.15 12.52
N THR A 60 -10.30 9.83 12.07
CA THR A 60 -10.01 10.06 10.66
C THR A 60 -9.14 8.91 10.10
N ARG A 61 -9.00 8.82 8.79
CA ARG A 61 -8.06 7.85 8.19
C ARG A 61 -6.62 8.08 8.60
N LEU A 62 -6.25 9.31 8.99
CA LEU A 62 -4.92 9.62 9.50
C LEU A 62 -4.67 8.96 10.85
N THR A 63 -5.57 9.15 11.81
CA THR A 63 -5.44 8.54 13.16
C THR A 63 -5.51 7.03 13.09
N HIS A 64 -6.43 6.46 12.29
CA HIS A 64 -6.51 5.04 12.02
C HIS A 64 -5.18 4.49 11.44
N SER A 65 -4.60 5.14 10.43
CA SER A 65 -3.33 4.71 9.84
C SER A 65 -2.18 4.71 10.85
N LEU A 66 -2.17 5.65 11.82
CA LEU A 66 -1.19 5.67 12.91
C LEU A 66 -1.38 4.48 13.87
N GLU A 67 -2.61 4.16 14.22
CA GLU A 67 -2.96 3.02 15.08
C GLU A 67 -2.58 1.70 14.41
N VAL A 68 -2.96 1.51 13.14
CA VAL A 68 -2.59 0.33 12.32
C VAL A 68 -1.06 0.20 12.23
N SER A 69 -0.36 1.32 12.05
CA SER A 69 1.11 1.33 12.00
C SER A 69 1.75 0.91 13.33
N SER A 70 1.17 1.30 14.45
CA SER A 70 1.66 0.90 15.79
C SER A 70 1.48 -0.61 16.03
N VAL A 71 0.31 -1.15 15.69
CA VAL A 71 0.03 -2.60 15.78
C VAL A 71 0.91 -3.37 14.81
N GLY A 72 1.00 -2.92 13.55
CA GLY A 72 1.82 -3.55 12.51
C GLY A 72 3.31 -3.59 12.88
N ARG A 73 3.84 -2.54 13.51
CA ARG A 73 5.21 -2.53 14.03
C ARG A 73 5.45 -3.65 15.04
N SER A 74 4.51 -3.85 15.96
CA SER A 74 4.61 -4.89 16.98
C SER A 74 4.54 -6.28 16.36
N LEU A 75 3.58 -6.52 15.47
CA LEU A 75 3.45 -7.78 14.73
C LEU A 75 4.69 -8.07 13.87
N GLY A 76 5.19 -7.05 13.18
CA GLY A 76 6.40 -7.14 12.36
C GLY A 76 7.62 -7.55 13.19
N ALA A 77 7.84 -6.93 14.34
CA ALA A 77 8.97 -7.27 15.23
C ALA A 77 8.86 -8.70 15.79
N MET A 78 7.68 -9.14 16.21
CA MET A 78 7.44 -10.50 16.71
C MET A 78 7.70 -11.55 15.63
N VAL A 79 7.18 -11.34 14.42
CA VAL A 79 7.42 -12.26 13.30
C VAL A 79 8.87 -12.21 12.86
N GLY A 80 9.49 -11.02 12.85
CA GLY A 80 10.90 -10.82 12.52
C GLY A 80 11.84 -11.63 13.41
N ASP A 81 11.63 -11.62 14.72
CA ASP A 81 12.41 -12.43 15.66
C ASP A 81 12.34 -13.93 15.30
N SER A 82 11.14 -14.43 15.02
CA SER A 82 10.93 -15.83 14.62
C SER A 82 11.57 -16.18 13.27
N VAL A 83 11.45 -15.29 12.28
CA VAL A 83 12.03 -15.44 10.94
C VAL A 83 13.55 -15.42 10.99
N ILE A 84 14.15 -14.48 11.74
CA ILE A 84 15.60 -14.35 11.89
C ILE A 84 16.18 -15.64 12.48
N ARG A 85 15.60 -16.14 13.57
CA ARG A 85 16.03 -17.39 14.20
C ARG A 85 15.88 -18.60 13.28
N ARG A 86 14.74 -18.71 12.59
CA ARG A 86 14.42 -19.85 11.72
C ARG A 86 15.31 -19.94 10.50
N HIS A 87 15.69 -18.79 9.93
CA HIS A 87 16.43 -18.70 8.66
C HIS A 87 17.90 -18.30 8.84
N GLY A 88 18.35 -18.05 10.08
CA GLY A 88 19.73 -17.68 10.38
C GLY A 88 20.16 -16.35 9.72
N LEU A 89 19.24 -15.37 9.64
CA LEU A 89 19.53 -14.09 8.98
C LEU A 89 20.56 -13.30 9.78
N LYS A 90 21.52 -12.70 9.06
CA LYS A 90 22.57 -11.86 9.65
C LYS A 90 22.42 -10.41 9.21
N GLY A 91 22.74 -9.47 10.09
CA GLY A 91 22.67 -8.03 9.79
C GLY A 91 21.25 -7.48 9.64
N VAL A 92 20.25 -8.23 10.09
CA VAL A 92 18.85 -7.86 10.14
C VAL A 92 18.33 -8.08 11.54
N TYR A 93 17.54 -7.16 12.04
CA TYR A 93 17.02 -7.16 13.40
C TYR A 93 15.49 -7.22 13.40
N PRO A 94 14.84 -7.70 14.49
CA PRO A 94 13.38 -7.69 14.61
C PRO A 94 12.77 -6.30 14.37
N GLN A 95 13.49 -5.26 14.79
CA GLN A 95 13.09 -3.86 14.59
C GLN A 95 13.01 -3.45 13.12
N ASP A 96 13.82 -4.06 12.23
CA ASP A 96 13.75 -3.80 10.79
C ASP A 96 12.44 -4.32 10.20
N PHE A 97 12.01 -5.51 10.62
CA PHE A 97 10.71 -6.06 10.26
C PHE A 97 9.57 -5.18 10.80
N GLY A 98 9.69 -4.74 12.06
CA GLY A 98 8.74 -3.80 12.65
C GLY A 98 8.65 -2.49 11.86
N ALA A 99 9.79 -1.91 11.50
CA ALA A 99 9.85 -0.63 10.79
C ALA A 99 9.26 -0.70 9.38
N VAL A 100 9.58 -1.75 8.60
CA VAL A 100 9.06 -1.90 7.23
C VAL A 100 7.57 -2.18 7.21
N VAL A 101 7.06 -3.00 8.16
CA VAL A 101 5.61 -3.24 8.28
C VAL A 101 4.90 -1.97 8.73
N ALA A 102 5.46 -1.24 9.72
CA ALA A 102 4.89 0.04 10.17
C ALA A 102 4.78 1.07 9.04
N ALA A 103 5.81 1.19 8.18
CA ALA A 103 5.79 2.09 7.03
C ALA A 103 4.69 1.71 6.02
N ALA A 104 4.55 0.41 5.72
CA ALA A 104 3.51 -0.07 4.82
C ALA A 104 2.10 0.13 5.41
N CYS A 105 1.92 -0.13 6.72
CA CYS A 105 0.69 0.15 7.45
C CYS A 105 0.32 1.64 7.41
N LEU A 106 1.31 2.52 7.61
CA LEU A 106 1.06 3.96 7.59
C LEU A 106 0.53 4.44 6.23
N ALA A 107 0.98 3.80 5.15
CA ALA A 107 0.62 4.17 3.78
C ALA A 107 -0.68 3.51 3.27
N HIS A 108 -1.21 2.48 3.95
CA HIS A 108 -2.22 1.57 3.38
C HIS A 108 -3.48 2.28 2.86
N ASP A 109 -3.88 3.38 3.49
CA ASP A 109 -5.11 4.13 3.17
C ASP A 109 -4.88 5.38 2.29
N ILE A 110 -3.64 5.68 1.89
CA ILE A 110 -3.32 6.91 1.12
C ILE A 110 -4.14 7.04 -0.17
N GLY A 111 -4.44 5.93 -0.82
CA GLY A 111 -5.17 5.91 -2.09
C GLY A 111 -6.69 5.93 -1.98
N ASN A 112 -7.25 5.74 -0.80
CA ASN A 112 -8.68 5.72 -0.63
C ASN A 112 -9.29 7.10 -0.90
N PRO A 113 -10.36 7.18 -1.72
CA PRO A 113 -11.09 8.42 -1.91
C PRO A 113 -11.89 8.80 -0.65
N PRO A 114 -12.39 10.04 -0.55
CA PRO A 114 -13.40 10.38 0.46
C PRO A 114 -14.55 9.37 0.43
N PHE A 115 -15.05 8.99 1.61
CA PHE A 115 -16.12 7.99 1.80
C PHE A 115 -15.74 6.55 1.38
N GLY A 116 -14.46 6.23 1.23
CA GLY A 116 -13.97 4.86 1.00
C GLY A 116 -14.61 4.17 -0.21
N HIS A 117 -15.22 3.00 -0.01
CA HIS A 117 -15.84 2.21 -1.09
C HIS A 117 -16.97 2.94 -1.81
N ALA A 118 -17.78 3.74 -1.10
CA ALA A 118 -18.82 4.56 -1.73
C ALA A 118 -18.20 5.61 -2.68
N GLY A 119 -17.07 6.17 -2.30
CA GLY A 119 -16.29 7.06 -3.16
C GLY A 119 -15.72 6.35 -4.40
N GLU A 120 -15.21 5.13 -4.24
CA GLU A 120 -14.75 4.30 -5.37
C GLU A 120 -15.90 4.03 -6.35
N ASP A 121 -17.08 3.64 -5.84
CA ASP A 121 -18.26 3.38 -6.65
C ASP A 121 -18.74 4.64 -7.38
N ALA A 122 -18.73 5.79 -6.72
CA ALA A 122 -19.07 7.07 -7.35
C ALA A 122 -18.12 7.42 -8.50
N ILE A 123 -16.80 7.16 -8.34
CA ILE A 123 -15.80 7.35 -9.40
C ILE A 123 -16.10 6.42 -10.58
N ARG A 124 -16.33 5.14 -10.33
CA ARG A 124 -16.66 4.12 -11.37
C ARG A 124 -17.93 4.52 -12.13
N LEU A 125 -18.98 4.93 -11.38
CA LEU A 125 -20.24 5.36 -11.94
C LEU A 125 -20.06 6.61 -12.82
N TRP A 126 -19.25 7.57 -12.39
CA TRP A 126 -19.01 8.78 -13.20
C TRP A 126 -18.40 8.44 -14.57
N PHE A 127 -17.43 7.52 -14.62
CA PHE A 127 -16.83 7.10 -15.89
C PHE A 127 -17.81 6.37 -16.80
N THR A 128 -18.76 5.63 -16.26
CA THR A 128 -19.75 4.87 -17.05
C THR A 128 -20.97 5.70 -17.42
N ALA A 129 -21.49 6.56 -16.54
CA ALA A 129 -22.75 7.25 -16.67
C ALA A 129 -22.62 8.64 -17.32
N SER A 130 -21.53 9.40 -17.04
CA SER A 130 -21.39 10.75 -17.57
C SER A 130 -20.88 10.77 -19.02
N ALA A 131 -21.31 11.73 -19.82
CA ALA A 131 -20.81 11.93 -21.18
C ALA A 131 -19.32 12.27 -21.18
N THR A 132 -18.89 13.13 -20.24
CA THR A 132 -17.47 13.53 -20.08
C THR A 132 -16.60 12.34 -19.65
N GLY A 133 -17.08 11.52 -18.71
CA GLY A 133 -16.37 10.31 -18.28
C GLY A 133 -16.15 9.32 -19.43
N ARG A 134 -17.19 9.08 -20.24
CA ARG A 134 -17.08 8.23 -21.45
C ARG A 134 -16.09 8.81 -22.46
N ALA A 135 -16.13 10.12 -22.72
CA ALA A 135 -15.21 10.76 -23.65
C ALA A 135 -13.73 10.67 -23.19
N VAL A 136 -13.47 10.67 -21.88
CA VAL A 136 -12.13 10.40 -21.35
C VAL A 136 -11.73 8.95 -21.65
N LEU A 137 -12.62 7.99 -21.40
CA LEU A 137 -12.34 6.57 -21.65
C LEU A 137 -12.03 6.27 -23.13
N GLU A 138 -12.67 6.98 -24.07
CA GLU A 138 -12.42 6.79 -25.50
C GLU A 138 -10.98 7.09 -25.93
N ARG A 139 -10.28 7.94 -25.19
CA ARG A 139 -8.87 8.29 -25.43
C ARG A 139 -7.87 7.26 -24.89
N LEU A 140 -8.34 6.27 -24.13
CA LEU A 140 -7.51 5.30 -23.43
C LEU A 140 -7.50 3.95 -24.17
N THR A 141 -6.44 3.20 -23.97
CA THR A 141 -6.38 1.79 -24.41
C THR A 141 -7.42 0.94 -23.67
N LYS A 142 -7.76 -0.22 -24.20
CA LYS A 142 -8.71 -1.14 -23.53
C LYS A 142 -8.27 -1.52 -22.11
N ALA A 143 -6.97 -1.69 -21.90
CA ALA A 143 -6.41 -2.03 -20.59
C ALA A 143 -6.54 -0.84 -19.61
N GLN A 144 -6.13 0.36 -20.02
CA GLN A 144 -6.24 1.57 -19.19
C GLN A 144 -7.69 1.92 -18.83
N ARG A 145 -8.66 1.64 -19.72
CA ARG A 145 -10.09 1.84 -19.38
C ARG A 145 -10.51 1.03 -18.17
N GLN A 146 -9.96 -0.20 -18.00
CA GLN A 146 -10.27 -1.02 -16.85
C GLN A 146 -9.75 -0.45 -15.53
N ASP A 147 -8.68 0.33 -15.55
CA ASP A 147 -8.20 1.04 -14.36
C ASP A 147 -9.25 1.97 -13.78
N PHE A 148 -10.02 2.67 -14.63
CA PHE A 148 -11.05 3.62 -14.22
C PHE A 148 -12.41 2.97 -14.00
N LEU A 149 -12.80 2.02 -14.87
CA LEU A 149 -14.06 1.29 -14.74
C LEU A 149 -14.10 0.39 -13.48
N ARG A 150 -12.94 0.05 -12.97
CA ARG A 150 -12.73 -0.76 -11.77
C ARG A 150 -11.95 -0.01 -10.71
N PHE A 151 -11.98 1.31 -10.70
CA PHE A 151 -11.17 2.15 -9.82
C PHE A 151 -11.00 1.53 -8.43
N GLU A 152 -9.77 1.51 -7.93
CA GLU A 152 -9.37 0.80 -6.71
C GLU A 152 -8.43 1.69 -5.89
N GLY A 153 -8.78 1.95 -4.62
CA GLY A 153 -7.96 2.75 -3.71
C GLY A 153 -6.56 2.18 -3.52
N ASN A 154 -6.40 0.85 -3.48
CA ASN A 154 -5.07 0.22 -3.38
C ASN A 154 -4.16 0.59 -4.57
N ALA A 155 -4.68 0.53 -5.79
CA ALA A 155 -3.92 0.91 -6.98
C ALA A 155 -3.63 2.42 -7.02
N GLN A 156 -4.61 3.23 -6.62
CA GLN A 156 -4.40 4.68 -6.50
C GLN A 156 -3.33 5.00 -5.46
N GLY A 157 -3.29 4.28 -4.34
CA GLY A 157 -2.25 4.41 -3.32
C GLY A 157 -0.87 4.14 -3.89
N PHE A 158 -0.69 3.04 -4.63
CA PHE A 158 0.57 2.73 -5.29
C PHE A 158 0.99 3.87 -6.24
N ARG A 159 0.09 4.38 -7.07
CA ARG A 159 0.36 5.50 -7.97
C ARG A 159 0.73 6.78 -7.23
N ILE A 160 0.05 7.10 -6.13
CA ILE A 160 0.36 8.29 -5.33
C ILE A 160 1.79 8.21 -4.80
N ILE A 161 2.16 7.10 -4.16
CA ILE A 161 3.48 6.95 -3.52
C ILE A 161 4.62 6.78 -4.53
N THR A 162 4.35 6.22 -5.71
CA THR A 162 5.40 5.93 -6.71
C THR A 162 5.50 6.94 -7.84
N ARG A 163 4.52 7.84 -7.99
CA ARG A 163 4.51 8.84 -9.07
C ARG A 163 4.05 10.22 -8.65
N LEU A 164 2.86 10.33 -8.02
CA LEU A 164 2.20 11.63 -7.90
C LEU A 164 2.74 12.50 -6.77
N GLN A 165 3.21 11.90 -5.67
CA GLN A 165 3.70 12.65 -4.51
C GLN A 165 5.02 13.41 -4.81
N SER A 166 5.85 12.90 -5.71
CA SER A 166 7.08 13.53 -6.16
C SER A 166 7.29 13.20 -7.63
N PRO A 167 6.57 13.87 -8.54
CA PRO A 167 6.47 13.47 -9.96
C PRO A 167 7.80 13.56 -10.72
N ASP A 168 8.72 14.43 -10.29
CA ASP A 168 10.03 14.60 -10.90
C ASP A 168 11.00 13.44 -10.58
N ASN A 169 10.68 12.64 -9.57
CA ASN A 169 11.47 11.50 -9.17
C ASN A 169 10.91 10.21 -9.76
N ARG A 170 11.73 9.43 -10.48
CA ARG A 170 11.36 8.05 -10.79
C ARG A 170 11.19 7.27 -9.48
N GLY A 171 10.03 6.61 -9.30
CA GLY A 171 9.67 5.96 -8.04
C GLY A 171 9.03 6.90 -7.00
N GLY A 172 8.70 8.14 -7.39
CA GLY A 172 7.95 9.09 -6.58
C GLY A 172 8.62 9.41 -5.24
N MET A 173 8.04 8.95 -4.13
CA MET A 173 8.62 9.07 -2.79
C MET A 173 9.89 8.25 -2.60
N GLN A 174 10.25 7.39 -3.56
CA GLN A 174 11.43 6.53 -3.53
C GLN A 174 11.50 5.68 -2.25
N LEU A 175 10.40 5.02 -1.91
CA LEU A 175 10.37 4.03 -0.85
C LEU A 175 11.15 2.77 -1.27
N THR A 176 11.60 1.99 -0.30
CA THR A 176 12.29 0.73 -0.57
C THR A 176 11.37 -0.27 -1.30
N CYS A 177 11.95 -1.16 -2.10
CA CYS A 177 11.19 -2.23 -2.74
C CYS A 177 10.46 -3.08 -1.70
N ALA A 178 11.07 -3.34 -0.53
CA ALA A 178 10.41 -4.06 0.57
C ALA A 178 9.13 -3.34 1.02
N THR A 179 9.18 -2.04 1.31
CA THR A 179 8.00 -1.27 1.71
C THR A 179 6.92 -1.30 0.62
N LEU A 180 7.29 -1.11 -0.65
CA LEU A 180 6.35 -1.14 -1.78
C LEU A 180 5.70 -2.52 -1.97
N GLY A 181 6.48 -3.60 -1.85
CA GLY A 181 5.96 -4.97 -1.95
C GLY A 181 5.01 -5.33 -0.81
N ILE A 182 5.33 -4.89 0.42
CA ILE A 182 4.49 -5.11 1.61
C ILE A 182 3.21 -4.28 1.53
N PHE A 183 3.30 -3.03 1.07
CA PHE A 183 2.14 -2.17 0.83
C PHE A 183 1.17 -2.77 -0.19
N THR A 184 1.69 -3.46 -1.23
CA THR A 184 0.86 -3.94 -2.33
C THR A 184 0.11 -5.23 -1.96
N LYS A 185 -1.05 -5.07 -1.33
CA LYS A 185 -1.94 -6.15 -0.89
C LYS A 185 -2.41 -7.05 -2.05
N TYR A 186 -2.59 -6.49 -3.23
CA TYR A 186 -3.09 -7.16 -4.44
C TYR A 186 -2.08 -7.02 -5.58
N PRO A 187 -1.03 -7.88 -5.65
CA PRO A 187 0.08 -7.70 -6.57
C PRO A 187 -0.25 -8.10 -8.02
N ARG A 188 -1.24 -7.42 -8.60
CA ARG A 188 -1.65 -7.57 -10.00
C ARG A 188 -2.21 -6.29 -10.60
N GLY A 189 -2.16 -6.18 -11.91
CA GLY A 189 -2.83 -5.10 -12.65
C GLY A 189 -4.34 -5.27 -12.74
N SER A 190 -5.04 -4.21 -13.16
CA SER A 190 -6.50 -4.22 -13.37
C SER A 190 -6.95 -5.23 -14.41
N THR A 191 -6.15 -5.44 -15.45
CA THR A 191 -6.38 -6.37 -16.55
C THR A 191 -5.21 -7.36 -16.65
N LEU A 192 -5.51 -8.63 -16.78
CA LEU A 192 -4.55 -9.68 -17.02
C LEU A 192 -4.89 -10.41 -18.32
N PRO A 193 -3.89 -10.94 -19.05
CA PRO A 193 -4.14 -11.89 -20.12
C PRO A 193 -4.76 -13.19 -19.55
N GLY A 194 -6.02 -13.47 -19.89
CA GLY A 194 -6.75 -14.62 -19.37
C GLY A 194 -7.45 -14.39 -18.03
N ALA A 195 -7.90 -15.49 -17.41
CA ALA A 195 -8.56 -15.43 -16.11
C ALA A 195 -7.55 -15.06 -15.00
N PRO A 196 -7.94 -14.20 -14.04
CA PRO A 196 -7.07 -13.93 -12.91
C PRO A 196 -6.86 -15.20 -12.07
N PRO A 197 -5.67 -15.33 -11.42
CA PRO A 197 -5.42 -16.43 -10.50
C PRO A 197 -6.47 -16.45 -9.37
N SER A 198 -6.73 -17.62 -8.83
CA SER A 198 -7.63 -17.78 -7.67
C SER A 198 -6.94 -17.32 -6.39
N GLY A 199 -7.75 -16.88 -5.41
CA GLY A 199 -7.28 -16.53 -4.07
C GLY A 199 -7.49 -15.06 -3.71
N ILE A 200 -7.42 -14.78 -2.41
CA ILE A 200 -7.70 -13.47 -1.82
C ILE A 200 -6.73 -12.38 -2.33
N ALA A 201 -5.49 -12.75 -2.65
CA ALA A 201 -4.47 -11.84 -3.18
C ALA A 201 -4.81 -11.29 -4.58
N PHE A 202 -5.80 -11.88 -5.27
CA PHE A 202 -6.18 -11.50 -6.63
C PHE A 202 -7.63 -11.02 -6.75
N LYS A 203 -8.32 -10.85 -5.60
CA LYS A 203 -9.71 -10.35 -5.55
C LYS A 203 -9.84 -8.94 -6.13
N LYS A 204 -8.86 -8.08 -5.88
CA LYS A 204 -8.74 -6.70 -6.36
C LYS A 204 -7.44 -6.55 -7.15
N PHE A 205 -7.03 -5.32 -7.50
CA PHE A 205 -5.74 -5.05 -8.11
C PHE A 205 -5.00 -3.95 -7.35
N GLY A 206 -3.66 -3.95 -7.40
CA GLY A 206 -2.83 -3.10 -6.57
C GLY A 206 -2.03 -2.04 -7.32
N PHE A 207 -2.10 -2.02 -8.65
CA PHE A 207 -1.47 -0.99 -9.48
C PHE A 207 -2.18 -0.87 -10.83
N TYR A 208 -2.10 0.32 -11.42
CA TYR A 208 -2.67 0.58 -12.76
C TYR A 208 -1.78 0.04 -13.86
N GLN A 209 -2.33 -0.09 -15.08
CA GLN A 209 -1.59 -0.62 -16.23
C GLN A 209 -0.29 0.12 -16.52
N ASP A 210 -0.30 1.45 -16.37
CA ASP A 210 0.89 2.28 -16.59
C ASP A 210 1.95 2.14 -15.45
N ASP A 211 1.61 1.49 -14.34
CA ASP A 211 2.52 1.25 -13.21
C ASP A 211 3.07 -0.18 -13.20
N LEU A 212 2.65 -1.00 -14.18
CA LEU A 212 3.02 -2.41 -14.30
C LEU A 212 4.55 -2.60 -14.33
N ASP A 213 5.26 -1.84 -15.15
CA ASP A 213 6.71 -1.97 -15.30
C ASP A 213 7.43 -1.65 -13.99
N LEU A 214 6.96 -0.63 -13.27
CA LEU A 214 7.53 -0.27 -11.98
C LEU A 214 7.28 -1.36 -10.93
N PHE A 215 6.08 -1.93 -10.91
CA PHE A 215 5.82 -3.04 -9.98
C PHE A 215 6.59 -4.31 -10.37
N ALA A 216 6.76 -4.59 -11.65
CA ALA A 216 7.58 -5.69 -12.14
C ALA A 216 9.04 -5.55 -11.68
N GLU A 217 9.61 -4.32 -11.71
CA GLU A 217 10.94 -4.03 -11.16
C GLU A 217 10.98 -4.34 -9.65
N VAL A 218 10.00 -3.86 -8.88
CA VAL A 218 9.88 -4.14 -7.44
C VAL A 218 9.79 -5.65 -7.18
N ALA A 219 8.90 -6.34 -7.87
CA ALA A 219 8.70 -7.79 -7.73
C ALA A 219 9.97 -8.59 -8.07
N GLY A 220 10.70 -8.16 -9.11
CA GLY A 220 11.99 -8.76 -9.51
C GLY A 220 13.05 -8.58 -8.42
N GLN A 221 13.18 -7.39 -7.82
CA GLN A 221 14.10 -7.13 -6.71
C GLN A 221 13.78 -7.99 -5.48
N LEU A 222 12.51 -8.12 -5.15
CA LEU A 222 12.03 -8.89 -4.01
C LEU A 222 12.06 -10.41 -4.25
N GLY A 223 12.17 -10.86 -5.49
CA GLY A 223 12.04 -12.28 -5.84
C GLY A 223 10.63 -12.81 -5.66
N LEU A 224 9.61 -11.99 -5.86
CA LEU A 224 8.23 -12.44 -5.87
C LEU A 224 7.98 -13.33 -7.08
N GLU A 225 7.37 -14.48 -6.87
CA GLU A 225 7.10 -15.43 -7.94
C GLU A 225 5.99 -14.91 -8.87
N PRO A 226 6.20 -14.85 -10.19
CA PRO A 226 5.14 -14.58 -11.13
C PRO A 226 4.13 -15.74 -11.13
N VAL A 227 2.84 -15.42 -10.90
CA VAL A 227 1.75 -16.42 -10.91
C VAL A 227 0.94 -16.36 -12.20
N ALA A 228 0.98 -15.22 -12.90
CA ALA A 228 0.46 -15.01 -14.25
C ALA A 228 1.14 -13.76 -14.86
N PRO A 229 1.07 -13.54 -16.18
CA PRO A 229 1.55 -12.28 -16.77
C PRO A 229 0.86 -11.08 -16.13
N GLY A 230 1.63 -10.18 -15.50
CA GLY A 230 1.12 -9.02 -14.78
C GLY A 230 0.55 -9.29 -13.37
N ALA A 231 0.85 -10.48 -12.81
CA ALA A 231 0.48 -10.85 -11.46
C ALA A 231 1.59 -11.65 -10.76
N TRP A 232 1.82 -11.35 -9.48
CA TRP A 232 2.87 -11.98 -8.66
C TRP A 232 2.30 -12.53 -7.35
N SER A 233 3.08 -13.37 -6.68
CA SER A 233 2.80 -13.78 -5.31
C SER A 233 2.84 -12.57 -4.38
N ARG A 234 1.98 -12.58 -3.35
CA ARG A 234 1.96 -11.53 -2.32
C ARG A 234 3.22 -11.61 -1.46
N HIS A 235 3.78 -10.45 -1.10
CA HIS A 235 4.85 -10.38 -0.10
C HIS A 235 4.35 -10.94 1.24
N PRO A 236 5.12 -11.83 1.95
CA PRO A 236 4.65 -12.46 3.18
C PRO A 236 4.23 -11.46 4.26
N LEU A 237 4.98 -10.37 4.43
CA LEU A 237 4.68 -9.36 5.44
C LEU A 237 3.44 -8.50 5.10
N ALA A 238 2.92 -8.55 3.87
CA ALA A 238 1.66 -7.88 3.54
C ALA A 238 0.46 -8.45 4.30
N TYR A 239 0.53 -9.72 4.74
CA TYR A 239 -0.48 -10.31 5.62
C TYR A 239 -0.49 -9.68 7.01
N LEU A 240 0.65 -9.16 7.48
CA LEU A 240 0.72 -8.45 8.77
C LEU A 240 0.09 -7.07 8.69
N VAL A 241 0.18 -6.39 7.54
CA VAL A 241 -0.53 -5.14 7.30
C VAL A 241 -2.04 -5.37 7.35
N GLU A 242 -2.51 -6.43 6.68
CA GLU A 242 -3.93 -6.80 6.67
C GLU A 242 -4.40 -7.18 8.09
N ALA A 243 -3.61 -7.96 8.83
CA ALA A 243 -3.94 -8.34 10.20
C ALA A 243 -3.97 -7.12 11.15
N ALA A 244 -3.04 -6.18 11.01
CA ALA A 244 -3.01 -4.96 11.82
C ALA A 244 -4.23 -4.08 11.54
N ASP A 245 -4.62 -3.93 10.27
CA ASP A 245 -5.81 -3.21 9.84
C ASP A 245 -7.07 -3.86 10.41
N ASP A 246 -7.23 -5.18 10.27
CA ASP A 246 -8.37 -5.94 10.80
C ASP A 246 -8.49 -5.84 12.32
N ILE A 247 -7.37 -5.88 13.06
CA ILE A 247 -7.35 -5.73 14.53
C ILE A 247 -7.86 -4.34 14.92
N CYS A 248 -7.33 -3.29 14.30
CA CYS A 248 -7.74 -1.92 14.57
C CYS A 248 -9.22 -1.72 14.19
N TYR A 249 -9.61 -2.11 12.99
CA TYR A 249 -10.98 -1.98 12.49
C TYR A 249 -12.00 -2.60 13.45
N ARG A 250 -11.79 -3.82 13.91
CA ARG A 250 -12.76 -4.53 14.75
C ARG A 250 -12.93 -3.94 16.15
N ILE A 251 -11.86 -3.41 16.73
CA ILE A 251 -11.89 -2.88 18.09
C ILE A 251 -12.34 -1.42 18.10
N ILE A 252 -11.77 -0.63 17.21
CA ILE A 252 -11.86 0.82 17.21
C ILE A 252 -13.20 1.30 16.65
N ASP A 253 -13.71 0.65 15.61
CA ASP A 253 -15.02 1.01 15.03
C ASP A 253 -16.17 0.72 16.00
N VAL A 254 -16.03 -0.34 16.81
CA VAL A 254 -16.99 -0.62 17.89
C VAL A 254 -16.93 0.44 18.97
N GLU A 255 -15.73 0.90 19.34
CA GLU A 255 -15.53 1.97 20.32
C GLU A 255 -16.15 3.30 19.84
N ASP A 256 -15.88 3.68 18.58
CA ASP A 256 -16.45 4.90 17.98
C ASP A 256 -17.99 4.82 17.89
N ALA A 257 -18.53 3.68 17.49
CA ALA A 257 -19.98 3.47 17.44
C ALA A 257 -20.63 3.57 18.83
N PHE A 258 -19.98 3.07 19.88
CA PHE A 258 -20.48 3.15 21.25
C PHE A 258 -20.47 4.57 21.80
N ARG A 259 -19.53 5.41 21.38
CA ARG A 259 -19.41 6.80 21.85
C ARG A 259 -20.37 7.77 21.15
N LEU A 260 -20.90 7.40 19.99
CA LEU A 260 -21.85 8.23 19.23
C LEU A 260 -23.32 7.97 19.60
N GLN A 261 -23.58 7.03 20.52
CA GLN A 261 -24.91 6.82 21.11
C GLN A 261 -25.14 7.76 22.30
#